data_2c6fae3a784171892e6a8dd8f916dcd1
#
_entry.id   2c6fae3a784171892e6a8dd8f916dcd1
#
_cell.length_a   1.000
_cell.length_b   1.000
_cell.length_c   1.000
_cell.angle_alpha   90.00
_cell.angle_beta   90.00
_cell.angle_gamma   90.00
#
_symmetry.space_group_name_H-M   'P 1'
#
loop_
_entity.id
_entity.type
_entity.pdbx_description
1 polymer ?
#
loop_
_entity_poly.entity_id
_entity_poly.type
_entity_poly.pdbx_seq_one_letter_code
_entity_poly.pdbx_strand_id
1 'polypeptide(L)'
;EDVAFHIEDLPEATAELQQLLAHHGYDDACIYGHALEGNYHFIINQSFSSEAEVERYEALMNEVKMLVVDKYDGSLKAEHGTGRNMAPFVQYEWGETAFELMRAVKQLFDPKGLLNPGVIFNDDPKCHIRNFKPLTLTNAHVDKCIECGFCEVNCLTCGFTLSSRQRIVIQRE
;
A
#
# COMPACT_ATOMS: atom_id res chain seq x y z
N GLU A 1 -0.27 2.17 4.05
CA GLU A 1 -1.29 1.11 4.00
C GLU A 1 -2.54 1.53 4.78
N ASP A 2 -3.59 0.76 4.70
CA ASP A 2 -4.95 1.07 5.11
C ASP A 2 -5.54 -0.17 5.82
N VAL A 3 -5.78 -0.07 7.12
CA VAL A 3 -6.26 -1.18 7.96
C VAL A 3 -7.46 -0.74 8.79
N ALA A 4 -8.29 -1.69 9.18
CA ALA A 4 -9.43 -1.45 10.07
C ALA A 4 -9.42 -2.37 11.27
N PHE A 5 -9.86 -1.84 12.41
CA PHE A 5 -10.02 -2.54 13.68
C PHE A 5 -11.42 -2.29 14.25
N HIS A 6 -11.86 -3.12 15.16
CA HIS A 6 -13.01 -2.81 15.98
C HIS A 6 -12.72 -1.59 16.85
N ILE A 7 -13.71 -0.73 17.06
CA ILE A 7 -13.52 0.57 17.75
C ILE A 7 -13.00 0.37 19.17
N GLU A 8 -13.46 -0.67 19.86
CA GLU A 8 -13.03 -1.03 21.21
C GLU A 8 -11.54 -1.38 21.31
N ASP A 9 -10.96 -1.91 20.23
CA ASP A 9 -9.57 -2.34 20.17
C ASP A 9 -8.61 -1.24 19.74
N LEU A 10 -9.12 -0.10 19.25
CA LEU A 10 -8.30 0.97 18.68
C LEU A 10 -7.15 1.45 19.58
N PRO A 11 -7.32 1.67 20.89
CA PRO A 11 -6.23 2.14 21.73
C PRO A 11 -5.05 1.16 21.80
N GLU A 12 -5.35 -0.13 21.95
CA GLU A 12 -4.34 -1.18 22.04
C GLU A 12 -3.73 -1.47 20.67
N ALA A 13 -4.55 -1.62 19.64
CA ALA A 13 -4.12 -1.83 18.28
C ALA A 13 -3.21 -0.71 17.77
N THR A 14 -3.51 0.56 18.13
CA THR A 14 -2.66 1.70 17.78
C THR A 14 -1.29 1.58 18.44
N ALA A 15 -1.25 1.29 19.73
CA ALA A 15 0.00 1.18 20.47
C ALA A 15 0.87 0.04 19.92
N GLU A 16 0.27 -1.10 19.60
CA GLU A 16 0.99 -2.23 19.05
C GLU A 16 1.45 -2.00 17.60
N LEU A 17 0.63 -1.36 16.77
CA LEU A 17 1.04 -0.98 15.42
C LEU A 17 2.22 0.00 15.45
N GLN A 18 2.23 0.97 16.37
CA GLN A 18 3.36 1.87 16.57
C GLN A 18 4.63 1.12 16.99
N GLN A 19 4.51 0.18 17.94
CA GLN A 19 5.63 -0.64 18.36
C GLN A 19 6.16 -1.53 17.24
N LEU A 20 5.26 -2.09 16.42
CA LEU A 20 5.62 -2.92 15.28
C LEU A 20 6.39 -2.09 14.22
N LEU A 21 5.90 -0.91 13.89
CA LEU A 21 6.57 0.02 12.97
C LEU A 21 7.97 0.39 13.48
N ALA A 22 8.10 0.74 14.76
CA ALA A 22 9.38 1.05 15.36
C ALA A 22 10.33 -0.16 15.41
N HIS A 23 9.81 -1.38 15.69
CA HIS A 23 10.59 -2.61 15.65
C HIS A 23 11.26 -2.85 14.29
N HIS A 24 10.54 -2.54 13.22
CA HIS A 24 11.07 -2.62 11.85
C HIS A 24 11.88 -1.39 11.42
N GLY A 25 12.18 -0.45 12.34
CA GLY A 25 12.97 0.73 12.06
C GLY A 25 12.26 1.83 11.25
N TYR A 26 10.93 1.90 11.37
CA TYR A 26 10.10 2.97 10.82
C TYR A 26 9.66 3.95 11.91
N ASP A 27 10.65 4.50 12.64
CA ASP A 27 10.40 5.42 13.77
C ASP A 27 9.72 6.74 13.35
N ASP A 28 9.81 7.10 12.08
CA ASP A 28 9.18 8.28 11.49
C ASP A 28 7.83 7.97 10.82
N ALA A 29 7.31 6.76 10.97
CA ALA A 29 6.01 6.38 10.44
C ALA A 29 4.89 7.22 11.08
N CYS A 30 3.93 7.62 10.24
CA CYS A 30 2.77 8.37 10.66
C CYS A 30 1.51 7.48 10.60
N ILE A 31 0.75 7.44 11.69
CA ILE A 31 -0.56 6.79 11.76
C ILE A 31 -1.63 7.87 11.89
N TYR A 32 -2.64 7.83 11.04
CA TYR A 32 -3.80 8.72 11.06
C TYR A 32 -5.01 7.97 10.51
N GLY A 33 -6.20 8.56 10.55
CA GLY A 33 -7.38 7.90 9.99
C GLY A 33 -8.69 8.40 10.57
N HIS A 34 -9.71 7.59 10.41
CA HIS A 34 -11.08 7.87 10.80
C HIS A 34 -11.45 7.03 12.02
N ALA A 35 -11.08 7.49 13.21
CA ALA A 35 -11.17 6.72 14.45
C ALA A 35 -12.60 6.22 14.77
N LEU A 36 -13.64 6.99 14.42
CA LEU A 36 -15.03 6.57 14.61
C LEU A 36 -15.45 5.40 13.73
N GLU A 37 -14.71 5.16 12.66
CA GLU A 37 -14.93 4.04 11.72
C GLU A 37 -13.92 2.89 11.94
N GLY A 38 -13.06 3.01 12.94
CA GLY A 38 -12.02 2.01 13.19
C GLY A 38 -10.92 1.95 12.14
N ASN A 39 -10.82 2.97 11.29
CA ASN A 39 -9.95 2.99 10.12
C ASN A 39 -8.64 3.73 10.41
N TYR A 40 -7.52 3.09 10.09
CA TYR A 40 -6.19 3.67 10.14
C TYR A 40 -5.44 3.57 8.83
N HIS A 41 -4.79 4.67 8.49
CA HIS A 41 -3.75 4.72 7.47
C HIS A 41 -2.39 4.82 8.15
N PHE A 42 -1.39 4.14 7.66
CA PHE A 42 -0.02 4.37 8.08
C PHE A 42 0.89 4.60 6.87
N ILE A 43 1.75 5.59 7.01
CA ILE A 43 2.74 5.97 6.00
C ILE A 43 4.12 5.68 6.55
N ILE A 44 4.92 5.01 5.75
CA ILE A 44 6.33 4.73 6.02
C ILE A 44 7.20 5.39 4.96
N ASN A 45 8.39 5.82 5.35
CA ASN A 45 9.42 6.26 4.43
C ASN A 45 10.28 5.06 4.04
N GLN A 46 10.16 4.64 2.76
CA GLN A 46 10.83 3.45 2.26
C GLN A 46 11.32 3.69 0.83
N SER A 47 12.58 3.39 0.52
CA SER A 47 13.14 3.52 -0.83
C SER A 47 13.18 2.18 -1.46
N PHE A 48 13.04 1.12 -1.31
CA PHE A 48 13.15 -0.16 -2.07
C PHE A 48 14.36 -0.25 -3.01
N SER A 49 15.47 0.41 -2.65
CA SER A 49 16.68 0.46 -3.48
C SER A 49 17.63 -0.71 -3.24
N SER A 50 17.45 -1.46 -2.18
CA SER A 50 18.27 -2.61 -1.82
C SER A 50 17.40 -3.80 -1.42
N GLU A 51 17.96 -4.99 -1.52
CA GLU A 51 17.30 -6.24 -1.09
C GLU A 51 16.93 -6.18 0.39
N ALA A 52 17.79 -5.65 1.24
CA ALA A 52 17.52 -5.50 2.68
C ALA A 52 16.31 -4.60 2.98
N GLU A 53 16.09 -3.55 2.17
CA GLU A 53 14.91 -2.70 2.32
C GLU A 53 13.63 -3.42 1.90
N VAL A 54 13.69 -4.23 0.86
CA VAL A 54 12.58 -5.06 0.41
C VAL A 54 12.24 -6.13 1.44
N GLU A 55 13.24 -6.82 1.98
CA GLU A 55 13.08 -7.83 3.04
C GLU A 55 12.48 -7.22 4.32
N ARG A 56 12.94 -6.02 4.71
CA ARG A 56 12.38 -5.28 5.84
C ARG A 56 10.90 -4.99 5.65
N TYR A 57 10.52 -4.52 4.47
CA TYR A 57 9.12 -4.25 4.14
C TYR A 57 8.28 -5.54 4.09
N GLU A 58 8.80 -6.62 3.50
CA GLU A 58 8.12 -7.93 3.48
C GLU A 58 7.88 -8.43 4.91
N ALA A 59 8.88 -8.31 5.79
CA ALA A 59 8.75 -8.70 7.19
C ALA A 59 7.69 -7.86 7.91
N LEU A 60 7.72 -6.53 7.76
CA LEU A 60 6.69 -5.64 8.32
C LEU A 60 5.30 -6.07 7.87
N MET A 61 5.07 -6.25 6.57
CA MET A 61 3.74 -6.57 6.05
C MET A 61 3.23 -7.93 6.52
N ASN A 62 4.12 -8.91 6.70
CA ASN A 62 3.76 -10.19 7.29
C ASN A 62 3.35 -10.08 8.76
N GLU A 63 4.00 -9.24 9.54
CA GLU A 63 3.63 -9.02 10.94
C GLU A 63 2.37 -8.14 11.08
N VAL A 64 2.21 -7.13 10.24
CA VAL A 64 0.96 -6.34 10.15
C VAL A 64 -0.23 -7.25 9.86
N LYS A 65 -0.08 -8.17 8.91
CA LYS A 65 -1.12 -9.16 8.60
C LYS A 65 -1.54 -9.96 9.83
N MET A 66 -0.59 -10.48 10.60
CA MET A 66 -0.86 -11.26 11.81
C MET A 66 -1.48 -10.39 12.91
N LEU A 67 -0.98 -9.18 13.10
CA LEU A 67 -1.53 -8.24 14.06
C LEU A 67 -3.00 -7.92 13.76
N VAL A 68 -3.28 -7.54 12.51
CA VAL A 68 -4.61 -7.09 12.12
C VAL A 68 -5.60 -8.25 12.09
N VAL A 69 -5.27 -9.34 11.40
CA VAL A 69 -6.22 -10.43 11.15
C VAL A 69 -6.28 -11.40 12.34
N ASP A 70 -5.13 -11.94 12.77
CA ASP A 70 -5.14 -13.02 13.75
C ASP A 70 -5.44 -12.52 15.16
N LYS A 71 -4.90 -11.34 15.51
CA LYS A 71 -5.04 -10.83 16.87
C LYS A 71 -6.30 -10.02 17.08
N TYR A 72 -6.65 -9.15 16.14
CA TYR A 72 -7.73 -8.19 16.30
C TYR A 72 -8.96 -8.46 15.43
N ASP A 73 -8.99 -9.56 14.67
CA ASP A 73 -10.09 -9.87 13.75
C ASP A 73 -10.48 -8.66 12.86
N GLY A 74 -9.45 -7.89 12.48
CA GLY A 74 -9.56 -6.68 11.70
C GLY A 74 -9.45 -6.93 10.20
N SER A 75 -9.44 -5.84 9.42
CA SER A 75 -9.30 -5.91 7.97
C SER A 75 -8.01 -5.26 7.49
N LEU A 76 -7.37 -5.91 6.52
CA LEU A 76 -6.15 -5.42 5.86
C LEU A 76 -6.43 -4.33 4.82
N LYS A 77 -7.66 -3.87 4.76
CA LYS A 77 -8.06 -2.67 4.04
C LYS A 77 -9.35 -2.11 4.61
N ALA A 78 -9.40 -0.80 4.79
CA ALA A 78 -10.56 -0.11 5.29
C ALA A 78 -11.36 0.57 4.15
N GLU A 79 -10.74 1.51 3.43
CA GLU A 79 -11.44 2.30 2.41
C GLU A 79 -10.72 2.37 1.05
N HIS A 80 -9.41 2.16 1.00
CA HIS A 80 -8.62 2.34 -0.23
C HIS A 80 -8.72 1.19 -1.23
N GLY A 81 -9.37 0.10 -0.85
CA GLY A 81 -9.46 -1.11 -1.66
C GLY A 81 -8.17 -1.94 -1.66
N THR A 82 -8.29 -3.17 -2.11
CA THR A 82 -7.19 -4.15 -2.06
C THR A 82 -6.03 -3.79 -2.98
N GLY A 83 -6.32 -3.38 -4.20
CA GLY A 83 -5.29 -3.17 -5.21
C GLY A 83 -4.48 -4.43 -5.49
N ARG A 84 -3.25 -4.26 -6.01
CA ARG A 84 -2.27 -5.32 -6.20
C ARG A 84 -1.45 -5.58 -4.95
N ASN A 85 -1.20 -4.54 -4.17
CA ASN A 85 -0.32 -4.62 -3.01
C ASN A 85 -0.86 -5.57 -1.94
N MET A 86 -2.17 -5.54 -1.69
CA MET A 86 -2.81 -6.40 -0.69
C MET A 86 -3.35 -7.71 -1.28
N ALA A 87 -3.27 -7.93 -2.59
CA ALA A 87 -3.74 -9.16 -3.23
C ALA A 87 -3.19 -10.46 -2.62
N PRO A 88 -1.90 -10.56 -2.22
CA PRO A 88 -1.36 -11.76 -1.59
C PRO A 88 -1.99 -12.12 -0.24
N PHE A 89 -2.64 -11.16 0.41
CA PHE A 89 -3.18 -11.32 1.77
C PHE A 89 -4.70 -11.56 1.78
N VAL A 90 -5.40 -11.43 0.65
CA VAL A 90 -6.87 -11.56 0.58
C VAL A 90 -7.35 -12.93 1.03
N GLN A 91 -6.74 -14.01 0.54
CA GLN A 91 -7.11 -15.35 0.96
C GLN A 91 -6.84 -15.59 2.45
N TYR A 92 -5.77 -15.00 2.98
CA TYR A 92 -5.44 -15.09 4.40
C TYR A 92 -6.51 -14.43 5.28
N GLU A 93 -6.96 -13.23 4.92
CA GLU A 93 -7.98 -12.48 5.66
C GLU A 93 -9.37 -13.13 5.56
N TRP A 94 -9.78 -13.55 4.36
CA TRP A 94 -11.15 -14.00 4.11
C TRP A 94 -11.34 -15.51 4.16
N GLY A 95 -10.26 -16.27 4.21
CA GLY A 95 -10.30 -17.72 4.13
C GLY A 95 -10.60 -18.25 2.72
N GLU A 96 -10.32 -19.53 2.54
CA GLU A 96 -10.42 -20.18 1.22
C GLU A 96 -11.82 -20.12 0.61
N THR A 97 -12.86 -20.40 1.40
CA THR A 97 -14.23 -20.47 0.91
C THR A 97 -14.72 -19.13 0.37
N ALA A 98 -14.49 -18.03 1.10
CA ALA A 98 -14.90 -16.71 0.66
C ALA A 98 -14.03 -16.23 -0.53
N PHE A 99 -12.75 -16.53 -0.51
CA PHE A 99 -11.84 -16.19 -1.60
C PHE A 99 -12.22 -16.87 -2.91
N GLU A 100 -12.57 -18.17 -2.89
CA GLU A 100 -13.02 -18.88 -4.08
C GLU A 100 -14.40 -18.40 -4.57
N LEU A 101 -15.29 -17.99 -3.67
CA LEU A 101 -16.54 -17.35 -4.06
C LEU A 101 -16.29 -16.02 -4.80
N MET A 102 -15.39 -15.16 -4.26
CA MET A 102 -14.99 -13.92 -4.93
C MET A 102 -14.38 -14.20 -6.31
N ARG A 103 -13.55 -15.25 -6.41
CA ARG A 103 -12.94 -15.69 -7.68
C ARG A 103 -14.00 -16.14 -8.68
N ALA A 104 -14.98 -16.90 -8.25
CA ALA A 104 -16.09 -17.34 -9.10
C ALA A 104 -16.93 -16.15 -9.62
N VAL A 105 -17.19 -15.14 -8.78
CA VAL A 105 -17.86 -13.90 -9.20
C VAL A 105 -17.01 -13.16 -10.25
N LYS A 106 -15.70 -13.01 -10.00
CA LYS A 106 -14.78 -12.40 -10.96
C LYS A 106 -14.83 -13.14 -12.31
N GLN A 107 -14.74 -14.46 -12.29
CA GLN A 107 -14.74 -15.27 -13.50
C GLN A 107 -16.07 -15.18 -14.27
N LEU A 108 -17.19 -15.02 -13.57
CA LEU A 108 -18.51 -14.84 -14.20
C LEU A 108 -18.59 -13.54 -15.00
N PHE A 109 -18.08 -12.44 -14.45
CA PHE A 109 -18.14 -11.12 -15.08
C PHE A 109 -16.97 -10.80 -16.00
N ASP A 110 -15.84 -11.46 -15.81
CA ASP A 110 -14.63 -11.26 -16.60
C ASP A 110 -13.95 -12.58 -16.96
N PRO A 111 -14.63 -13.42 -17.77
CA PRO A 111 -14.13 -14.74 -18.12
C PRO A 111 -12.80 -14.73 -18.92
N LYS A 112 -12.45 -13.58 -19.49
CA LYS A 112 -11.19 -13.40 -20.24
C LYS A 112 -10.07 -12.76 -19.41
N GLY A 113 -10.35 -12.36 -18.16
CA GLY A 113 -9.36 -11.73 -17.28
C GLY A 113 -8.82 -10.39 -17.79
N LEU A 114 -9.64 -9.59 -18.45
CA LEU A 114 -9.23 -8.33 -19.08
C LEU A 114 -9.31 -7.14 -18.11
N LEU A 115 -10.18 -7.24 -17.10
CA LEU A 115 -10.46 -6.14 -16.18
C LEU A 115 -9.53 -6.22 -14.96
N ASN A 116 -8.71 -5.19 -14.76
CA ASN A 116 -7.81 -5.05 -13.61
C ASN A 116 -7.03 -6.34 -13.28
N PRO A 117 -6.24 -6.89 -14.20
CA PRO A 117 -5.51 -8.13 -13.97
C PRO A 117 -4.53 -7.99 -12.79
N GLY A 118 -4.54 -8.98 -11.89
CA GLY A 118 -3.69 -9.01 -10.69
C GLY A 118 -4.16 -8.14 -9.53
N VAL A 119 -5.34 -7.51 -9.64
CA VAL A 119 -6.00 -6.79 -8.54
C VAL A 119 -6.93 -7.76 -7.80
N ILE A 120 -6.85 -7.82 -6.48
CA ILE A 120 -7.51 -8.80 -5.60
C ILE A 120 -7.00 -10.24 -5.83
N PHE A 121 -7.01 -10.71 -7.06
CA PHE A 121 -6.53 -12.04 -7.44
C PHE A 121 -5.20 -11.92 -8.17
N ASN A 122 -4.13 -12.41 -7.54
CA ASN A 122 -2.79 -12.41 -8.11
C ASN A 122 -2.14 -13.76 -7.82
N ASP A 123 -1.64 -14.43 -8.87
CA ASP A 123 -0.98 -15.72 -8.72
C ASP A 123 0.46 -15.60 -8.19
N ASP A 124 1.03 -14.38 -8.18
CA ASP A 124 2.33 -14.12 -7.56
C ASP A 124 2.14 -13.70 -6.09
N PRO A 125 2.48 -14.57 -5.12
CA PRO A 125 2.36 -14.26 -3.69
C PRO A 125 3.30 -13.14 -3.25
N LYS A 126 4.24 -12.75 -4.08
CA LYS A 126 5.23 -11.69 -3.85
C LYS A 126 5.01 -10.45 -4.72
N CYS A 127 3.83 -10.29 -5.32
CA CYS A 127 3.57 -9.17 -6.22
C CYS A 127 3.69 -7.79 -5.52
N HIS A 128 3.51 -7.75 -4.20
CA HIS A 128 3.64 -6.53 -3.38
C HIS A 128 5.09 -6.09 -3.13
N ILE A 129 6.06 -6.95 -3.39
CA ILE A 129 7.49 -6.68 -3.22
C ILE A 129 8.30 -6.80 -4.53
N ARG A 130 7.61 -6.76 -5.67
CA ARG A 130 8.22 -6.87 -6.99
C ARG A 130 7.82 -5.71 -7.90
N ASN A 131 8.66 -5.45 -8.89
CA ASN A 131 8.41 -4.45 -9.91
C ASN A 131 8.19 -3.04 -9.35
N PHE A 132 8.95 -2.67 -8.33
CA PHE A 132 8.96 -1.30 -7.81
C PHE A 132 9.40 -0.32 -8.90
N LYS A 133 8.72 0.84 -8.95
CA LYS A 133 9.16 1.93 -9.80
C LYS A 133 10.42 2.55 -9.21
N PRO A 134 11.55 2.53 -9.90
CA PRO A 134 12.75 3.21 -9.42
C PRO A 134 12.52 4.72 -9.42
N LEU A 135 12.98 5.40 -8.36
CA LEU A 135 13.11 6.86 -8.33
C LEU A 135 14.56 7.20 -8.61
N THR A 136 14.92 7.28 -9.89
CA THR A 136 16.27 7.61 -10.31
C THR A 136 16.69 8.99 -9.80
N LEU A 137 17.80 9.07 -9.08
CA LEU A 137 18.33 10.32 -8.55
C LEU A 137 18.90 11.17 -9.69
N THR A 138 18.60 12.46 -9.68
CA THR A 138 19.07 13.42 -10.68
C THR A 138 19.83 14.58 -10.04
N ASN A 139 19.23 15.27 -9.09
CA ASN A 139 19.88 16.30 -8.29
C ASN A 139 19.09 16.59 -7.01
N ALA A 140 19.76 17.13 -5.99
CA ALA A 140 19.23 17.32 -4.65
C ALA A 140 17.93 18.16 -4.55
N HIS A 141 17.64 19.01 -5.55
CA HIS A 141 16.40 19.79 -5.54
C HIS A 141 15.20 18.98 -6.02
N VAL A 142 15.37 18.22 -7.12
CA VAL A 142 14.28 17.43 -7.70
C VAL A 142 14.12 16.07 -7.03
N ASP A 143 15.14 15.57 -6.34
CA ASP A 143 15.09 14.25 -5.69
C ASP A 143 14.13 14.21 -4.49
N LYS A 144 13.76 15.38 -3.95
CA LYS A 144 12.69 15.51 -2.97
C LYS A 144 11.27 15.30 -3.55
N CYS A 145 11.13 15.27 -4.86
CA CYS A 145 9.85 15.09 -5.54
C CYS A 145 9.40 13.64 -5.45
N ILE A 146 8.25 13.43 -4.84
CA ILE A 146 7.56 12.11 -4.75
C ILE A 146 6.52 11.90 -5.85
N GLU A 147 6.49 12.78 -6.85
CA GLU A 147 5.58 12.72 -8.00
C GLU A 147 4.08 12.82 -7.66
N CYS A 148 3.72 13.38 -6.50
CA CYS A 148 2.34 13.47 -6.02
C CYS A 148 1.40 14.36 -6.86
N GLY A 149 1.95 15.24 -7.71
CA GLY A 149 1.15 16.11 -8.61
C GLY A 149 0.58 17.39 -8.00
N PHE A 150 0.71 17.64 -6.69
CA PHE A 150 0.18 18.85 -6.04
C PHE A 150 0.67 20.18 -6.63
N CYS A 151 1.84 20.20 -7.24
CA CYS A 151 2.35 21.38 -7.91
C CYS A 151 1.65 21.69 -9.25
N GLU A 152 0.91 20.75 -9.84
CA GLU A 152 0.34 20.91 -11.18
C GLU A 152 -0.77 21.96 -11.23
N VAL A 153 -1.56 22.09 -10.16
CA VAL A 153 -2.64 23.10 -10.06
C VAL A 153 -2.10 24.55 -10.10
N ASN A 154 -0.86 24.76 -9.68
CA ASN A 154 -0.18 26.05 -9.68
C ASN A 154 0.85 26.18 -10.82
N CYS A 155 0.98 25.18 -11.66
CA CYS A 155 1.97 25.19 -12.73
C CYS A 155 1.50 26.00 -13.93
N LEU A 156 2.19 27.11 -14.22
CA LEU A 156 1.86 27.99 -15.33
C LEU A 156 1.95 27.31 -16.72
N THR A 157 2.70 26.21 -16.82
CA THR A 157 2.87 25.48 -18.08
C THR A 157 1.97 24.25 -18.19
N CYS A 158 1.25 23.89 -17.12
CA CYS A 158 0.32 22.77 -17.15
C CYS A 158 -0.83 23.05 -18.15
N GLY A 159 -1.04 22.13 -19.08
CA GLY A 159 -2.03 22.29 -20.15
C GLY A 159 -1.50 22.95 -21.44
N PHE A 160 -0.38 23.66 -21.39
CA PHE A 160 0.30 24.19 -22.58
C PHE A 160 1.47 23.27 -23.00
N THR A 161 2.25 22.83 -22.04
CA THR A 161 3.36 21.90 -22.22
C THR A 161 3.36 20.94 -21.02
N LEU A 162 4.53 20.41 -20.68
CA LEU A 162 4.68 19.55 -19.50
C LEU A 162 4.65 20.35 -18.20
N SER A 163 3.97 19.80 -17.20
CA SER A 163 4.04 20.30 -15.82
C SER A 163 5.44 20.12 -15.22
N SER A 164 5.71 20.78 -14.09
CA SER A 164 6.97 20.57 -13.35
C SER A 164 7.17 19.11 -12.94
N ARG A 165 6.11 18.43 -12.46
CA ARG A 165 6.17 17.02 -12.13
C ARG A 165 6.50 16.15 -13.35
N GLN A 166 5.82 16.36 -14.47
CA GLN A 166 6.07 15.60 -15.70
C GLN A 166 7.51 15.77 -16.21
N ARG A 167 8.08 16.97 -16.09
CA ARG A 167 9.49 17.23 -16.48
C ARG A 167 10.46 16.47 -15.59
N ILE A 168 10.18 16.40 -14.28
CA ILE A 168 10.99 15.62 -13.34
C ILE A 168 10.93 14.14 -13.68
N VAL A 169 9.71 13.60 -13.95
CA VAL A 169 9.55 12.21 -14.37
C VAL A 169 10.38 11.91 -15.62
N ILE A 170 10.28 12.74 -16.67
CA ILE A 170 11.06 12.54 -17.89
C ILE A 170 12.57 12.61 -17.65
N GLN A 171 13.00 13.43 -16.71
CA GLN A 171 14.42 13.52 -16.38
C GLN A 171 14.94 12.30 -15.63
N ARG A 172 14.04 11.56 -14.94
CA ARG A 172 14.37 10.33 -14.21
C ARG A 172 14.41 9.09 -15.07
N GLU A 173 13.69 9.09 -16.21
CA GLU A 173 13.68 8.02 -17.22
C GLU A 173 14.92 8.10 -18.13
#